data_51d943bb877938c69d34138db0f664f3
#
_entry.id   51d943bb877938c69d34138db0f664f3
#
_cell.length_a   1.000
_cell.length_b   1.000
_cell.length_c   1.000
_cell.angle_alpha   90.00
_cell.angle_beta   90.00
_cell.angle_gamma   90.00
#
_symmetry.space_group_name_H-M   'P 1'
#
loop_
_entity.id
_entity.type
_entity.pdbx_description
1 polymer ?
#
loop_
_entity_poly.entity_id
_entity_poly.type
_entity_poly.pdbx_seq_one_letter_code
_entity_poly.pdbx_strand_id
1 'polypeptide(L)'
;MKKLVKLFPWLVTLAALAMLSGCASVCGVDAPATSVPPTHPVVQTPQSTPPPPPLLPTTYTVEKCDDLWSISAKANIYNDPMYWPCILNANKDQIRDPNRIKEGQILTIPRNLTSSEMAGCRAEAARFPKYVIPAGAKRYCPPK
;
A
#
# COMPACT_ATOMS: atom_id res chain seq x y z
N MET A 1 -6.44 -30.79 -36.08
CA MET A 1 -5.07 -30.27 -36.34
C MET A 1 -4.38 -30.12 -34.99
N LYS A 2 -3.39 -30.96 -34.76
CA LYS A 2 -2.68 -31.13 -33.51
C LYS A 2 -1.67 -29.98 -33.33
N LYS A 3 -1.74 -29.16 -32.27
CA LYS A 3 -0.68 -28.19 -31.96
C LYS A 3 0.16 -28.68 -30.80
N LEU A 4 1.41 -28.91 -31.15
CA LEU A 4 2.51 -29.35 -30.33
C LEU A 4 2.66 -28.49 -29.02
N VAL A 5 2.68 -29.20 -27.91
CA VAL A 5 3.22 -28.73 -26.64
C VAL A 5 4.74 -28.80 -26.75
N LYS A 6 5.41 -27.66 -26.75
CA LYS A 6 6.86 -27.60 -26.58
C LYS A 6 7.20 -27.59 -25.08
N LEU A 7 7.57 -28.76 -24.62
CA LEU A 7 8.28 -28.96 -23.35
C LEU A 7 9.70 -28.38 -23.50
N PHE A 8 10.02 -27.39 -22.69
CA PHE A 8 11.39 -27.00 -22.44
C PHE A 8 11.86 -27.62 -21.11
N PRO A 9 12.81 -28.53 -21.14
CA PRO A 9 13.49 -28.95 -19.93
C PRO A 9 14.65 -28.00 -19.66
N TRP A 10 14.60 -27.23 -18.61
CA TRP A 10 15.76 -26.53 -18.11
C TRP A 10 16.47 -27.41 -17.08
N LEU A 11 17.59 -27.88 -17.55
CA LEU A 11 18.59 -28.63 -16.82
C LEU A 11 19.15 -27.82 -15.66
N VAL A 12 19.14 -28.50 -14.54
CA VAL A 12 19.85 -28.23 -13.30
C VAL A 12 21.34 -28.14 -13.58
N THR A 13 21.99 -27.06 -13.22
CA THR A 13 23.43 -27.06 -12.94
C THR A 13 23.67 -26.60 -11.52
N LEU A 14 24.00 -27.62 -10.72
CA LEU A 14 24.61 -27.54 -9.41
C LEU A 14 26.06 -27.05 -9.58
N ALA A 15 26.42 -25.98 -8.91
CA ALA A 15 27.83 -25.67 -8.65
C ALA A 15 27.95 -25.20 -7.22
N ALA A 16 28.41 -26.14 -6.39
CA ALA A 16 28.91 -25.89 -5.08
C ALA A 16 30.32 -25.28 -5.20
N LEU A 17 30.58 -24.24 -4.44
CA LEU A 17 31.94 -23.92 -4.02
C LEU A 17 31.92 -23.33 -2.61
N ALA A 18 32.41 -24.12 -1.68
CA ALA A 18 32.82 -23.73 -0.36
C ALA A 18 34.16 -23.01 -0.45
N MET A 19 34.46 -22.09 0.43
CA MET A 19 35.75 -21.71 1.02
C MET A 19 35.44 -20.62 2.06
N LEU A 20 35.50 -20.94 3.32
CA LEU A 20 36.66 -20.94 4.22
C LEU A 20 37.14 -19.57 4.71
N SER A 21 37.06 -19.48 6.04
CA SER A 21 38.07 -18.89 6.93
C SER A 21 38.12 -17.37 7.00
N GLY A 22 37.99 -16.87 8.18
CA GLY A 22 38.98 -16.72 9.12
C GLY A 22 38.68 -15.71 10.20
N CYS A 23 38.92 -16.11 11.44
CA CYS A 23 39.65 -15.47 12.53
C CYS A 23 39.13 -14.10 13.00
N ALA A 24 38.57 -14.01 14.19
CA ALA A 24 39.24 -14.07 15.49
C ALA A 24 40.31 -13.00 15.72
N SER A 25 40.03 -12.15 16.66
CA SER A 25 40.89 -11.48 17.62
C SER A 25 40.02 -10.47 18.39
N VAL A 26 39.59 -10.74 19.57
CA VAL A 26 40.30 -10.80 20.86
C VAL A 26 41.34 -9.72 21.05
N CYS A 27 41.01 -8.88 21.94
CA CYS A 27 41.76 -8.16 22.97
C CYS A 27 40.83 -7.07 23.49
N GLY A 28 40.28 -7.02 24.65
CA GLY A 28 40.81 -7.26 25.96
C GLY A 28 41.79 -6.17 26.37
N VAL A 29 41.32 -5.14 27.02
CA VAL A 29 42.12 -4.40 28.00
C VAL A 29 41.17 -3.76 29.01
N ASP A 30 41.53 -4.07 30.19
CA ASP A 30 41.07 -3.69 31.49
C ASP A 30 40.71 -2.23 31.70
N ALA A 31 39.80 -2.04 32.64
CA ALA A 31 39.50 -0.82 33.33
C ALA A 31 40.70 -0.30 34.13
N PRO A 32 40.70 0.96 34.56
CA PRO A 32 40.08 1.23 35.84
C PRO A 32 39.34 2.58 35.98
N ALA A 33 38.29 2.48 36.79
CA ALA A 33 37.89 3.36 37.87
C ALA A 33 37.83 4.89 37.69
N THR A 34 36.68 5.37 38.13
CA THR A 34 36.49 6.56 38.93
C THR A 34 36.33 7.87 38.20
N SER A 35 35.09 8.23 37.98
CA SER A 35 34.59 9.51 38.48
C SER A 35 33.06 9.55 38.37
N VAL A 36 32.42 9.58 39.49
CA VAL A 36 31.00 9.90 39.65
C VAL A 36 30.83 11.38 39.33
N PRO A 37 30.12 11.79 38.32
CA PRO A 37 29.71 13.17 38.15
C PRO A 37 28.48 13.44 39.01
N PRO A 38 28.34 14.67 39.52
CA PRO A 38 27.31 15.05 40.46
C PRO A 38 25.91 14.90 39.85
N THR A 39 25.04 14.35 40.67
CA THR A 39 23.61 14.26 40.48
C THR A 39 22.98 15.64 40.26
N HIS A 40 22.82 16.05 39.02
CA HIS A 40 21.89 17.10 38.71
C HIS A 40 20.48 16.49 38.69
N PRO A 41 19.51 17.06 39.41
CA PRO A 41 18.14 16.65 39.25
C PRO A 41 17.72 16.99 37.83
N VAL A 42 17.59 15.93 36.97
CA VAL A 42 16.98 16.07 35.68
C VAL A 42 15.51 16.37 35.94
N VAL A 43 15.16 17.66 35.84
CA VAL A 43 13.76 18.06 35.68
C VAL A 43 13.26 17.39 34.43
N GLN A 44 12.55 16.27 34.59
CA GLN A 44 11.84 15.61 33.52
C GLN A 44 10.73 16.55 33.08
N THR A 45 11.01 17.33 32.05
CA THR A 45 9.98 18.02 31.29
C THR A 45 8.96 16.95 30.89
N PRO A 46 7.65 17.13 31.14
CA PRO A 46 6.64 16.18 30.71
C PRO A 46 6.78 15.98 29.19
N GLN A 47 7.26 14.83 28.82
CA GLN A 47 7.36 14.45 27.42
C GLN A 47 5.92 14.32 26.91
N SER A 48 5.45 15.35 26.22
CA SER A 48 4.15 15.33 25.55
C SER A 48 4.16 14.16 24.58
N THR A 49 3.42 13.12 24.94
CA THR A 49 3.16 11.99 24.03
C THR A 49 2.63 12.57 22.72
N PRO A 50 3.25 12.27 21.57
CA PRO A 50 2.71 12.74 20.31
C PRO A 50 1.26 12.26 20.19
N PRO A 51 0.34 13.09 19.67
CA PRO A 51 -1.04 12.69 19.50
C PRO A 51 -1.09 11.41 18.65
N PRO A 52 -2.00 10.45 18.96
CA PRO A 52 -2.13 9.24 18.18
C PRO A 52 -2.37 9.61 16.72
N PRO A 53 -1.79 8.87 15.77
CA PRO A 53 -1.99 9.14 14.35
C PRO A 53 -3.48 9.13 14.03
N PRO A 54 -3.96 10.05 13.18
CA PRO A 54 -5.37 10.13 12.84
C PRO A 54 -5.82 8.81 12.22
N LEU A 55 -6.91 8.25 12.76
CA LEU A 55 -7.53 7.03 12.23
C LEU A 55 -8.02 7.32 10.81
N LEU A 56 -7.55 6.54 9.86
CA LEU A 56 -7.99 6.63 8.48
C LEU A 56 -9.47 6.21 8.37
N PRO A 57 -10.29 6.91 7.59
CA PRO A 57 -11.72 6.61 7.48
C PRO A 57 -11.95 5.22 6.87
N THR A 58 -12.87 4.46 7.46
CA THR A 58 -13.32 3.16 6.96
C THR A 58 -14.51 3.25 6.03
N THR A 59 -15.11 4.42 5.93
CA THR A 59 -16.22 4.74 5.01
C THR A 59 -15.95 6.06 4.32
N TYR A 60 -16.56 6.25 3.16
CA TYR A 60 -16.47 7.48 2.38
C TYR A 60 -17.82 7.80 1.77
N THR A 61 -18.28 9.03 1.93
CA THR A 61 -19.48 9.52 1.25
C THR A 61 -19.08 10.13 -0.09
N VAL A 62 -19.63 9.60 -1.18
CA VAL A 62 -19.34 10.05 -2.55
C VAL A 62 -19.76 11.51 -2.71
N GLU A 63 -18.83 12.34 -3.09
CA GLU A 63 -19.06 13.76 -3.39
C GLU A 63 -19.39 13.95 -4.87
N LYS A 64 -19.90 15.14 -5.18
CA LYS A 64 -20.15 15.52 -6.57
C LYS A 64 -18.86 15.38 -7.40
N CYS A 65 -19.00 14.75 -8.57
CA CYS A 65 -17.87 14.51 -9.48
C CYS A 65 -16.81 13.53 -9.02
N ASP A 66 -17.08 12.74 -7.99
CA ASP A 66 -16.23 11.64 -7.61
C ASP A 66 -16.45 10.42 -8.53
N ASP A 67 -15.38 9.71 -8.75
CA ASP A 67 -15.33 8.37 -9.32
C ASP A 67 -14.43 7.50 -8.42
N LEU A 68 -14.47 6.19 -8.60
CA LEU A 68 -13.68 5.28 -7.76
C LEU A 68 -12.17 5.53 -7.86
N TRP A 69 -11.70 5.97 -9.03
CA TRP A 69 -10.31 6.32 -9.27
C TRP A 69 -9.90 7.55 -8.45
N SER A 70 -10.70 8.61 -8.52
CA SER A 70 -10.43 9.85 -7.79
C SER A 70 -10.58 9.68 -6.28
N ILE A 71 -11.53 8.88 -5.82
CA ILE A 71 -11.69 8.55 -4.40
C ILE A 71 -10.46 7.79 -3.91
N SER A 72 -10.02 6.77 -4.63
CA SER A 72 -8.83 5.98 -4.29
C SER A 72 -7.55 6.82 -4.22
N ALA A 73 -7.44 7.86 -5.06
CA ALA A 73 -6.30 8.77 -5.10
C ALA A 73 -6.24 9.73 -3.90
N LYS A 74 -7.33 9.92 -3.14
CA LYS A 74 -7.34 10.83 -1.99
C LYS A 74 -6.33 10.38 -0.94
N ALA A 75 -5.55 11.32 -0.36
CA ALA A 75 -4.49 11.03 0.61
C ALA A 75 -4.96 10.31 1.87
N ASN A 76 -6.19 10.57 2.31
CA ASN A 76 -6.84 9.91 3.44
C ASN A 76 -7.50 8.58 3.07
N ILE A 77 -7.52 8.19 1.79
CA ILE A 77 -8.03 6.90 1.32
C ILE A 77 -6.83 5.97 1.07
N TYR A 78 -6.33 5.83 -0.13
CA TYR A 78 -5.16 5.00 -0.42
C TYR A 78 -3.96 5.80 -0.96
N ASN A 79 -4.15 7.06 -1.29
CA ASN A 79 -3.15 7.91 -1.95
C ASN A 79 -2.61 7.30 -3.27
N ASP A 80 -3.36 6.37 -3.86
CA ASP A 80 -3.02 5.71 -5.11
C ASP A 80 -4.30 5.32 -5.85
N PRO A 81 -4.55 5.89 -7.04
CA PRO A 81 -5.76 5.60 -7.79
C PRO A 81 -5.85 4.14 -8.24
N MET A 82 -4.73 3.42 -8.36
CA MET A 82 -4.71 2.01 -8.80
C MET A 82 -5.37 1.03 -7.81
N TYR A 83 -5.74 1.50 -6.62
CA TYR A 83 -6.47 0.69 -5.64
C TYR A 83 -8.00 0.84 -5.69
N TRP A 84 -8.53 1.53 -6.71
CA TRP A 84 -9.98 1.64 -6.90
C TRP A 84 -10.73 0.29 -6.94
N PRO A 85 -10.15 -0.82 -7.47
CA PRO A 85 -10.84 -2.11 -7.43
C PRO A 85 -11.02 -2.66 -6.02
N CYS A 86 -10.17 -2.28 -5.05
CA CYS A 86 -10.37 -2.66 -3.65
C CYS A 86 -11.66 -2.05 -3.10
N ILE A 87 -11.95 -0.79 -3.44
CA ILE A 87 -13.20 -0.13 -3.05
C ILE A 87 -14.38 -0.83 -3.74
N LEU A 88 -14.28 -1.08 -5.05
CA LEU A 88 -15.32 -1.79 -5.79
C LEU A 88 -15.62 -3.16 -5.18
N ASN A 89 -14.57 -3.93 -4.89
CA ASN A 89 -14.70 -5.29 -4.36
C ASN A 89 -15.38 -5.33 -2.98
N ALA A 90 -15.13 -4.31 -2.14
CA ALA A 90 -15.78 -4.17 -0.84
C ALA A 90 -17.23 -3.68 -0.91
N ASN A 91 -17.70 -3.22 -2.08
CA ASN A 91 -19.03 -2.63 -2.27
C ASN A 91 -19.80 -3.27 -3.44
N LYS A 92 -19.51 -4.53 -3.78
CA LYS A 92 -20.16 -5.24 -4.89
C LYS A 92 -21.65 -5.45 -4.72
N ASP A 93 -22.12 -5.39 -3.51
CA ASP A 93 -23.53 -5.46 -3.13
C ASP A 93 -24.31 -4.23 -3.66
N GLN A 94 -23.69 -3.07 -3.66
CA GLN A 94 -24.30 -1.79 -4.07
C GLN A 94 -23.74 -1.23 -5.39
N ILE A 95 -22.54 -1.65 -5.84
CA ILE A 95 -21.91 -1.19 -7.08
C ILE A 95 -21.86 -2.34 -8.08
N ARG A 96 -22.73 -2.30 -9.08
CA ARG A 96 -22.72 -3.27 -10.19
C ARG A 96 -21.87 -2.82 -11.39
N ASP A 97 -21.78 -1.50 -11.56
CA ASP A 97 -21.01 -0.85 -12.62
C ASP A 97 -20.06 0.17 -11.98
N PRO A 98 -18.74 -0.01 -12.08
CA PRO A 98 -17.75 0.89 -11.46
C PRO A 98 -17.84 2.34 -11.95
N ASN A 99 -18.47 2.57 -13.12
CA ASN A 99 -18.66 3.90 -13.69
C ASN A 99 -19.97 4.56 -13.21
N ARG A 100 -20.73 3.91 -12.33
CA ARG A 100 -22.04 4.35 -11.89
C ARG A 100 -22.17 4.42 -10.38
N ILE A 101 -21.31 5.21 -9.74
CA ILE A 101 -21.51 5.62 -8.35
C ILE A 101 -22.32 6.90 -8.29
N LYS A 102 -23.03 7.11 -7.18
CA LYS A 102 -23.95 8.25 -7.01
C LYS A 102 -23.46 9.16 -5.90
N GLU A 103 -23.61 10.46 -6.08
CA GLU A 103 -23.44 11.44 -5.02
C GLU A 103 -24.26 11.07 -3.78
N GLY A 104 -23.67 11.18 -2.60
CA GLY A 104 -24.28 10.80 -1.32
C GLY A 104 -24.21 9.28 -1.01
N GLN A 105 -23.75 8.45 -1.94
CA GLN A 105 -23.56 7.02 -1.69
C GLN A 105 -22.44 6.79 -0.67
N ILE A 106 -22.67 5.95 0.34
CA ILE A 106 -21.67 5.63 1.36
C ILE A 106 -20.93 4.36 0.92
N LEU A 107 -19.64 4.50 0.71
CA LEU A 107 -18.75 3.40 0.32
C LEU A 107 -17.94 2.90 1.52
N THR A 108 -17.81 1.59 1.65
CA THR A 108 -16.88 0.94 2.56
C THR A 108 -15.47 1.04 2.00
N ILE A 109 -14.52 1.51 2.82
CA ILE A 109 -13.11 1.60 2.48
C ILE A 109 -12.36 0.53 3.30
N PRO A 110 -12.00 -0.62 2.73
CA PRO A 110 -11.28 -1.66 3.45
C PRO A 110 -9.89 -1.19 3.87
N ARG A 111 -9.54 -1.41 5.15
CA ARG A 111 -8.24 -1.00 5.72
C ARG A 111 -7.35 -2.18 6.08
N ASN A 112 -7.93 -3.36 6.23
CA ASN A 112 -7.23 -4.57 6.67
C ASN A 112 -6.85 -5.47 5.48
N LEU A 113 -6.51 -4.86 4.35
CA LEU A 113 -6.08 -5.60 3.17
C LEU A 113 -4.64 -6.08 3.34
N THR A 114 -4.42 -7.34 3.02
CA THR A 114 -3.07 -7.92 2.92
C THR A 114 -2.34 -7.37 1.70
N SER A 115 -1.01 -7.48 1.70
CA SER A 115 -0.19 -7.09 0.56
C SER A 115 -0.59 -7.83 -0.73
N SER A 116 -1.04 -9.08 -0.61
CA SER A 116 -1.52 -9.88 -1.74
C SER A 116 -2.82 -9.34 -2.32
N GLU A 117 -3.79 -8.97 -1.46
CA GLU A 117 -5.06 -8.37 -1.89
C GLU A 117 -4.84 -7.02 -2.54
N MET A 118 -3.97 -6.19 -1.97
CA MET A 118 -3.58 -4.90 -2.55
C MET A 118 -2.94 -5.09 -3.94
N ALA A 119 -2.03 -6.06 -4.07
CA ALA A 119 -1.43 -6.39 -5.37
C ALA A 119 -2.47 -6.90 -6.36
N GLY A 120 -3.45 -7.69 -5.92
CA GLY A 120 -4.57 -8.16 -6.73
C GLY A 120 -5.42 -7.01 -7.27
N CYS A 121 -5.80 -6.05 -6.41
CA CYS A 121 -6.54 -4.86 -6.83
C CYS A 121 -5.76 -4.05 -7.89
N ARG A 122 -4.46 -3.87 -7.68
CA ARG A 122 -3.62 -3.14 -8.63
C ARG A 122 -3.49 -3.85 -9.98
N ALA A 123 -3.35 -5.19 -9.96
CA ALA A 123 -3.33 -6.00 -11.17
C ALA A 123 -4.68 -5.97 -11.90
N GLU A 124 -5.79 -5.93 -11.16
CA GLU A 124 -7.12 -5.75 -11.73
C GLU A 124 -7.25 -4.39 -12.40
N ALA A 125 -6.87 -3.30 -11.71
CA ALA A 125 -6.89 -1.95 -12.25
C ALA A 125 -6.10 -1.84 -13.57
N ALA A 126 -4.96 -2.51 -13.67
CA ALA A 126 -4.12 -2.50 -14.86
C ALA A 126 -4.77 -3.17 -16.09
N ARG A 127 -5.79 -4.01 -15.89
CA ARG A 127 -6.54 -4.67 -16.97
C ARG A 127 -7.64 -3.79 -17.56
N PHE A 128 -8.09 -2.79 -16.82
CA PHE A 128 -9.10 -1.87 -17.32
C PHE A 128 -8.42 -0.78 -18.15
N PRO A 129 -8.86 -0.58 -19.40
CA PRO A 129 -8.37 0.55 -20.18
C PRO A 129 -8.72 1.84 -19.45
N LYS A 130 -7.80 2.79 -19.47
CA LYS A 130 -8.09 4.13 -18.95
C LYS A 130 -9.37 4.63 -19.62
N TYR A 131 -10.36 5.02 -18.79
CA TYR A 131 -11.61 5.53 -19.31
C TYR A 131 -11.35 6.78 -20.18
N VAL A 132 -11.63 6.64 -21.46
CA VAL A 132 -11.56 7.74 -22.41
C VAL A 132 -12.97 8.30 -22.57
N ILE A 133 -13.16 9.55 -22.20
CA ILE A 133 -14.42 10.24 -22.38
C ILE A 133 -14.74 10.31 -23.87
N PRO A 134 -15.89 9.80 -24.34
CA PRO A 134 -16.26 9.88 -25.74
C PRO A 134 -16.25 11.32 -26.23
N ALA A 135 -15.77 11.52 -27.45
CA ALA A 135 -15.80 12.85 -28.08
C ALA A 135 -17.23 13.38 -28.12
N GLY A 136 -17.43 14.60 -27.60
CA GLY A 136 -18.78 15.23 -27.54
C GLY A 136 -19.63 14.87 -26.32
N ALA A 137 -19.15 14.00 -25.43
CA ALA A 137 -19.84 13.76 -24.17
C ALA A 137 -19.81 15.03 -23.30
N LYS A 138 -20.99 15.45 -22.80
CA LYS A 138 -21.06 16.56 -21.84
C LYS A 138 -20.39 16.11 -20.53
N ARG A 139 -19.32 16.78 -20.17
CA ARG A 139 -18.71 16.60 -18.87
C ARG A 139 -19.56 17.33 -17.83
N TYR A 140 -20.17 16.59 -16.93
CA TYR A 140 -20.81 17.18 -15.76
C TYR A 140 -19.80 17.68 -14.74
N CYS A 141 -18.55 17.24 -14.86
CA CYS A 141 -17.48 17.52 -13.93
C CYS A 141 -16.31 18.19 -14.64
N PRO A 142 -15.72 19.26 -14.06
CA PRO A 142 -14.51 19.87 -14.60
C PRO A 142 -13.36 18.84 -14.55
N PRO A 143 -12.38 18.92 -15.44
CA PRO A 143 -11.14 18.14 -15.30
C PRO A 143 -10.46 18.50 -13.98
N LYS A 144 -10.06 17.48 -13.24
CA LYS A 144 -9.28 17.63 -11.99
C LYS A 144 -7.82 17.88 -12.31
#